data_da74c877dcdf92253304b688a02e8d80
#
_entry.id   da74c877dcdf92253304b688a02e8d80
#
_cell.length_a   1.000
_cell.length_b   1.000
_cell.length_c   1.000
_cell.angle_alpha   90.00
_cell.angle_beta   90.00
_cell.angle_gamma   90.00
#
_symmetry.space_group_name_H-M   'P 1'
#
loop_
_entity.id
_entity.type
_entity.pdbx_description
1 polymer ?
#
loop_
_entity_poly.entity_id
_entity_poly.type
_entity_poly.pdbx_seq_one_letter_code
_entity_poly.pdbx_strand_id
1 'polypeptide(L)' 'MIRRVELKDTGDITEIYNEYVVNSIVTFETEAVSEAEMYVRISEISSHYPYFVYEVNGRVVGYCYA' A
#
# COMPACT_ATOMS: atom_id res chain seq x y z
N MET A 1 -1.90 5.25 14.65
CA MET A 1 -0.48 5.65 14.79
C MET A 1 0.19 5.68 13.44
N ILE A 2 0.87 6.76 13.12
CA ILE A 2 1.59 6.88 11.86
C ILE A 2 3.03 6.44 12.07
N ARG A 3 3.52 5.56 11.22
CA ARG A 3 4.91 5.08 11.28
C ARG A 3 5.43 4.82 9.87
N ARG A 4 6.74 4.61 9.76
CA ARG A 4 7.33 4.27 8.47
C ARG A 4 6.86 2.89 8.02
N VAL A 5 6.71 2.74 6.71
CA VAL A 5 6.33 1.46 6.12
C VAL A 5 7.42 0.41 6.36
N GLU A 6 6.99 -0.82 6.55
CA GLU A 6 7.87 -1.99 6.61
C GLU A 6 7.40 -2.98 5.55
N LEU A 7 8.30 -3.84 5.10
CA LEU A 7 7.94 -4.82 4.07
C LEU A 7 6.86 -5.80 4.54
N LYS A 8 6.74 -6.01 5.85
CA LYS A 8 5.66 -6.85 6.41
C LYS A 8 4.28 -6.25 6.17
N ASP A 9 4.20 -4.96 5.84
CA ASP A 9 2.94 -4.26 5.59
C ASP A 9 2.41 -4.49 4.19
N THR A 10 3.16 -5.20 3.33
CA THR A 10 2.80 -5.41 1.93
C THR A 10 1.41 -6.01 1.77
N GLY A 11 1.08 -7.02 2.58
CA GLY A 11 -0.23 -7.67 2.49
C GLY A 11 -1.37 -6.70 2.75
N ASP A 12 -1.26 -5.92 3.82
CA ASP A 12 -2.30 -4.94 4.18
C ASP A 12 -2.43 -3.84 3.14
N ILE A 13 -1.30 -3.34 2.64
CA ILE A 13 -1.30 -2.28 1.62
C ILE A 13 -1.88 -2.80 0.31
N THR A 14 -1.54 -4.03 -0.07
CA THR A 14 -2.09 -4.65 -1.27
C THR A 14 -3.60 -4.77 -1.18
N GLU A 15 -4.12 -5.18 -0.04
CA GLU A 15 -5.55 -5.31 0.19
C GLU A 15 -6.26 -3.94 0.06
N ILE A 16 -5.70 -2.91 0.68
CA ILE A 16 -6.27 -1.56 0.61
C ILE A 16 -6.27 -1.06 -0.84
N TYR A 17 -5.16 -1.21 -1.54
CA TYR A 17 -5.02 -0.76 -2.91
C TYR A 17 -5.99 -1.47 -3.84
N ASN A 18 -6.09 -2.79 -3.73
CA ASN A 18 -6.98 -3.57 -4.59
C ASN A 18 -8.45 -3.28 -4.33
N GLU A 19 -8.81 -3.02 -3.08
CA GLU A 19 -10.16 -2.60 -2.75
C GLU A 19 -10.49 -1.26 -3.42
N TYR A 20 -9.55 -0.32 -3.41
CA TYR A 20 -9.72 0.96 -4.09
C TYR A 20 -9.87 0.77 -5.60
N VAL A 21 -9.03 -0.03 -6.22
CA VAL A 21 -9.07 -0.29 -7.66
C VAL A 21 -10.38 -0.93 -8.08
N VAL A 22 -10.83 -1.94 -7.34
CA VAL A 22 -12.07 -2.67 -7.66
C VAL A 22 -13.30 -1.79 -7.51
N ASN A 23 -13.31 -0.90 -6.52
CA ASN A 23 -14.47 -0.07 -6.20
C ASN A 23 -14.47 1.31 -6.88
N SER A 24 -13.39 1.66 -7.57
CA SER A 24 -13.26 2.96 -8.23
C SER A 24 -13.54 2.85 -9.73
N ILE A 25 -14.42 3.70 -10.22
CA ILE A 25 -14.74 3.77 -11.65
C ILE A 25 -13.85 4.75 -12.39
N VAL A 26 -12.98 5.45 -11.68
CA VAL A 26 -12.11 6.49 -12.25
C VAL A 26 -10.68 6.02 -12.44
N THR A 27 -10.33 4.84 -11.97
CA THR A 27 -8.98 4.32 -12.11
C THR A 27 -8.73 3.78 -13.52
N PHE A 28 -7.50 3.94 -13.98
CA PHE A 28 -7.08 3.38 -15.25
C PHE A 28 -6.59 1.94 -15.14
N GLU A 29 -6.38 1.45 -13.92
CA GLU A 29 -5.99 0.08 -13.70
C GLU A 29 -7.26 -0.77 -13.60
N THR A 30 -7.33 -1.81 -14.43
CA THR A 30 -8.49 -2.69 -14.49
C THR A 30 -8.24 -4.03 -13.79
N GLU A 31 -7.01 -4.29 -13.38
CA GLU A 31 -6.63 -5.53 -12.73
C GLU A 31 -6.04 -5.27 -11.36
N ALA A 32 -6.36 -6.16 -10.42
CA ALA A 32 -5.78 -6.10 -9.09
C ALA A 32 -4.27 -6.39 -9.15
N VAL A 33 -3.52 -5.71 -8.27
CA VAL A 33 -2.09 -5.89 -8.17
C VAL A 33 -1.80 -7.07 -7.26
N SER A 34 -0.84 -7.91 -7.64
CA SER A 34 -0.42 -9.00 -6.77
C SER A 34 0.40 -8.49 -5.60
N GLU A 35 0.42 -9.27 -4.51
CA GLU A 35 1.22 -8.92 -3.34
C GLU A 35 2.71 -8.85 -3.68
N ALA A 36 3.19 -9.75 -4.54
CA ALA A 36 4.59 -9.74 -4.98
C ALA A 36 4.94 -8.45 -5.73
N GLU A 37 4.06 -7.98 -6.59
CA GLU A 37 4.27 -6.72 -7.31
C GLU A 37 4.24 -5.53 -6.36
N MET A 38 3.31 -5.54 -5.43
CA MET A 38 3.22 -4.47 -4.43
C MET A 38 4.47 -4.44 -3.55
N TYR A 39 5.01 -5.59 -3.20
CA TYR A 39 6.26 -5.68 -2.44
C TYR A 39 7.39 -4.94 -3.16
N VAL A 40 7.52 -5.16 -4.46
CA VAL A 40 8.55 -4.49 -5.26
C VAL A 40 8.30 -2.98 -5.29
N ARG A 41 7.06 -2.56 -5.49
CA ARG A 41 6.71 -1.13 -5.51
C ARG A 41 7.04 -0.45 -4.18
N ILE A 42 6.66 -1.07 -3.06
CA ILE A 42 6.94 -0.52 -1.74
C ILE A 42 8.44 -0.42 -1.49
N SER A 43 9.19 -1.46 -1.86
CA SER A 43 10.62 -1.48 -1.69
C SER A 43 11.30 -0.35 -2.48
N GLU A 44 10.90 -0.14 -3.72
CA GLU A 44 11.46 0.94 -4.54
C GLU A 44 11.10 2.32 -4.01
N ILE A 45 9.83 2.55 -3.71
CA ILE A 45 9.38 3.86 -3.25
C ILE A 45 10.00 4.18 -1.89
N SER A 46 10.00 3.25 -0.96
CA SER A 46 10.49 3.50 0.39
C SER A 46 12.00 3.69 0.46
N SER A 47 12.75 3.23 -0.54
CA SER A 47 14.19 3.44 -0.60
C SER A 47 14.57 4.83 -1.12
N HIS A 48 13.65 5.51 -1.82
CA HIS A 48 13.91 6.82 -2.43
C HIS A 48 13.06 7.95 -1.83
N TYR A 49 11.90 7.64 -1.28
CA TYR A 49 10.94 8.63 -0.81
C TYR A 49 10.37 8.23 0.54
N PRO A 50 9.92 9.21 1.35
CA PRO A 50 9.19 8.90 2.58
C PRO A 50 7.91 8.11 2.27
N TYR A 51 7.69 7.04 3.01
CA TYR A 51 6.52 6.19 2.85
C TYR A 51 6.01 5.82 4.24
N PHE A 52 4.80 6.25 4.58
CA PHE A 52 4.22 6.08 5.90
C PHE A 52 2.93 5.30 5.84
N VAL A 53 2.65 4.57 6.91
CA VAL A 53 1.39 3.87 7.08
C VAL A 53 0.70 4.34 8.35
N TYR A 54 -0.62 4.27 8.33
CA TYR A 54 -1.43 4.53 9.50
C TYR A 54 -1.89 3.20 10.07
N GLU A 55 -1.48 2.92 11.30
CA GLU A 55 -1.75 1.64 11.97
C GLU A 55 -2.69 1.84 13.14
N VAL A 56 -3.72 0.98 13.21
CA VAL A 56 -4.67 0.97 14.33
C VAL A 56 -4.79 -0.47 14.80
N ASN A 57 -4.50 -0.70 16.09
CA ASN A 57 -4.58 -2.02 16.71
C ASN A 57 -3.77 -3.08 15.96
N GLY A 58 -2.56 -2.72 15.52
CA GLY A 58 -1.69 -3.65 14.83
C GLY A 58 -2.04 -3.89 13.37
N ARG A 59 -3.01 -3.17 12.82
CA ARG A 59 -3.44 -3.31 11.44
C ARG A 59 -3.25 -2.00 10.68
N VAL A 60 -2.71 -2.09 9.48
CA VAL A 60 -2.57 -0.94 8.60
C VAL A 60 -3.93 -0.64 7.97
N VAL A 61 -4.40 0.60 8.16
CA VAL A 61 -5.69 1.04 7.63
C VAL A 61 -5.55 2.16 6.60
N GLY A 62 -4.35 2.66 6.38
CA GLY A 62 -4.09 3.66 5.36
C GLY A 62 -2.59 3.83 5.13
N TYR A 63 -2.23 4.51 4.04
CA TYR A 63 -0.84 4.79 3.73
C TYR A 63 -0.71 6.05 2.90
N CYS A 64 0.50 6.65 2.92
CA CYS A 64 0.81 7.78 2.05
C CYS A 64 2.30 7.79 1.74
N TYR A 65 2.66 8.35 0.59
CA TYR A 65 4.05 8.53 0.20
C TYR A 65 4.20 9.79 -0.67
N ALA A 66 5.41 10.28 -0.68
CA ALA A 66 5.72 11.48 -1.47
C ALA A 66 6.25 11.13 -2.86
#